data_f8201b8422c7b7aa0c2f4fdd915086cc
#
_entry.id   f8201b8422c7b7aa0c2f4fdd915086cc
#
_cell.length_a   1.000
_cell.length_b   1.000
_cell.length_c   1.000
_cell.angle_alpha   90.00
_cell.angle_beta   90.00
_cell.angle_gamma   90.00
#
_symmetry.space_group_name_H-M   'P 1'
#
loop_
_entity.id
_entity.type
_entity.pdbx_description
1 polymer ?
#
loop_
_entity_poly.entity_id
_entity_poly.type
_entity_poly.pdbx_seq_one_letter_code
_entity_poly.pdbx_strand_id
1 'polypeptide(L)'
;MAALLIDFYIHVFAIGSWVVYKETNWITAVLWAVLLVCLGSITTCGYIVLQLLKLSTQESLQDPIYFVLLRRQKKTETEQQRKCSLLTARILSLVLGCLMVGTLIYTIVTDGSPFRRDLLTPWVSATLIDFYVNVVALSVWIAYKESSWLSAAFWILLVICFGSASTCAYIALQLFNLSSQDPVYLVLFSIRNRAENGYEETSQTESTGEGQLRKKLYG
;
A
#
# COMPACT_ATOMS: atom_id res chain seq x y z
N MET A 1 -21.85 -11.79 -8.23
CA MET A 1 -20.79 -11.59 -9.26
C MET A 1 -20.25 -10.15 -9.25
N ALA A 2 -21.09 -9.12 -9.47
CA ALA A 2 -20.59 -7.73 -9.55
C ALA A 2 -19.84 -7.27 -8.29
N ALA A 3 -20.34 -7.58 -7.09
CA ALA A 3 -19.69 -7.20 -5.83
C ALA A 3 -18.28 -7.78 -5.70
N LEU A 4 -18.06 -9.04 -6.06
CA LEU A 4 -16.75 -9.68 -6.02
C LEU A 4 -15.76 -9.02 -7.01
N LEU A 5 -16.24 -8.65 -8.20
CA LEU A 5 -15.40 -7.94 -9.18
C LEU A 5 -15.03 -6.53 -8.69
N ILE A 6 -15.97 -5.80 -8.11
CA ILE A 6 -15.71 -4.47 -7.54
C ILE A 6 -14.67 -4.57 -6.42
N ASP A 7 -14.84 -5.53 -5.51
CA ASP A 7 -13.92 -5.81 -4.41
C ASP A 7 -12.50 -6.14 -4.92
N PHE A 8 -12.42 -7.02 -5.91
CA PHE A 8 -11.18 -7.37 -6.58
C PHE A 8 -10.49 -6.16 -7.22
N TYR A 9 -11.22 -5.35 -8.01
CA TYR A 9 -10.62 -4.18 -8.67
C TYR A 9 -10.17 -3.09 -7.71
N ILE A 10 -10.81 -2.94 -6.57
CA ILE A 10 -10.34 -2.00 -5.53
C ILE A 10 -8.99 -2.47 -4.97
N HIS A 11 -8.79 -3.78 -4.74
CA HIS A 11 -7.48 -4.30 -4.35
C HIS A 11 -6.42 -4.12 -5.44
N VAL A 12 -6.77 -4.41 -6.69
CA VAL A 12 -5.89 -4.17 -7.85
C VAL A 12 -5.50 -2.70 -7.94
N PHE A 13 -6.43 -1.78 -7.68
CA PHE A 13 -6.16 -0.36 -7.65
C PHE A 13 -5.20 0.04 -6.52
N ALA A 14 -5.38 -0.50 -5.32
CA ALA A 14 -4.50 -0.23 -4.19
C ALA A 14 -3.06 -0.72 -4.47
N ILE A 15 -2.90 -1.94 -4.97
CA ILE A 15 -1.61 -2.52 -5.36
C ILE A 15 -1.02 -1.75 -6.56
N GLY A 16 -1.84 -1.43 -7.56
CA GLY A 16 -1.44 -0.66 -8.74
C GLY A 16 -0.90 0.72 -8.38
N SER A 17 -1.51 1.39 -7.42
CA SER A 17 -1.03 2.69 -6.91
C SER A 17 0.38 2.58 -6.32
N TRP A 18 0.66 1.51 -5.59
CA TRP A 18 2.00 1.23 -5.08
C TRP A 18 3.00 0.94 -6.21
N VAL A 19 2.62 0.12 -7.21
CA VAL A 19 3.47 -0.19 -8.37
C VAL A 19 3.82 1.07 -9.15
N VAL A 20 2.83 1.91 -9.46
CA VAL A 20 3.03 3.19 -10.15
C VAL A 20 3.92 4.14 -9.34
N TYR A 21 3.75 4.17 -8.01
CA TYR A 21 4.63 4.95 -7.14
C TYR A 21 6.07 4.43 -7.19
N LYS A 22 6.28 3.10 -7.21
CA LYS A 22 7.60 2.46 -7.17
C LYS A 22 8.37 2.63 -8.47
N GLU A 23 7.70 2.50 -9.62
CA GLU A 23 8.34 2.56 -10.94
C GLU A 23 8.80 3.99 -11.26
N THR A 24 10.05 4.10 -11.76
CA THR A 24 10.65 5.38 -12.14
C THR A 24 10.24 5.77 -13.58
N ASN A 25 10.12 4.78 -14.47
CA ASN A 25 9.74 4.98 -15.85
C ASN A 25 8.23 4.89 -16.01
N TRP A 26 7.64 5.90 -16.64
CA TRP A 26 6.19 5.91 -16.87
C TRP A 26 5.72 4.74 -17.75
N ILE A 27 6.50 4.38 -18.76
CA ILE A 27 6.17 3.27 -19.68
C ILE A 27 6.08 1.95 -18.92
N THR A 28 7.04 1.65 -18.05
CA THR A 28 7.02 0.44 -17.20
C THR A 28 5.90 0.47 -16.19
N ALA A 29 5.59 1.63 -15.60
CA ALA A 29 4.47 1.79 -14.68
C ALA A 29 3.12 1.49 -15.36
N VAL A 30 2.88 2.05 -16.55
CA VAL A 30 1.68 1.78 -17.34
C VAL A 30 1.60 0.31 -17.76
N LEU A 31 2.73 -0.28 -18.21
CA LEU A 31 2.77 -1.70 -18.59
C LEU A 31 2.36 -2.60 -17.42
N TRP A 32 2.94 -2.38 -16.22
CA TRP A 32 2.58 -3.14 -15.03
C TRP A 32 1.14 -2.91 -14.59
N ALA A 33 0.62 -1.67 -14.69
CA ALA A 33 -0.77 -1.37 -14.38
C ALA A 33 -1.74 -2.11 -15.30
N VAL A 34 -1.46 -2.15 -16.62
CA VAL A 34 -2.27 -2.91 -17.58
C VAL A 34 -2.20 -4.41 -17.29
N LEU A 35 -1.01 -4.95 -17.00
CA LEU A 35 -0.86 -6.36 -16.63
C LEU A 35 -1.61 -6.71 -15.34
N LEU A 36 -1.61 -5.83 -14.34
CA LEU A 36 -2.39 -5.99 -13.10
C LEU A 36 -3.89 -6.09 -13.37
N VAL A 37 -4.42 -5.24 -14.26
CA VAL A 37 -5.84 -5.26 -14.62
C VAL A 37 -6.20 -6.52 -15.40
N CYS A 38 -5.31 -6.99 -16.30
CA CYS A 38 -5.58 -8.14 -17.18
C CYS A 38 -5.33 -9.48 -16.50
N LEU A 39 -4.27 -9.62 -15.69
CA LEU A 39 -3.78 -10.90 -15.13
C LEU A 39 -3.89 -10.95 -13.60
N GLY A 40 -4.36 -9.89 -12.95
CA GLY A 40 -4.64 -9.85 -11.52
C GLY A 40 -3.45 -10.23 -10.63
N SER A 41 -3.67 -11.21 -9.76
CA SER A 41 -2.70 -11.65 -8.76
C SER A 41 -1.42 -12.27 -9.33
N ILE A 42 -1.48 -12.86 -10.52
CA ILE A 42 -0.28 -13.40 -11.20
C ILE A 42 0.73 -12.28 -11.40
N THR A 43 0.26 -11.10 -11.84
CA THR A 43 1.11 -9.92 -12.01
C THR A 43 1.61 -9.40 -10.67
N THR A 44 0.75 -9.36 -9.64
CA THR A 44 1.14 -8.96 -8.28
C THR A 44 2.30 -9.83 -7.77
N CYS A 45 2.14 -11.16 -7.83
CA CYS A 45 3.19 -12.09 -7.40
C CYS A 45 4.46 -11.94 -8.23
N GLY A 46 4.33 -11.89 -9.56
CA GLY A 46 5.47 -11.72 -10.47
C GLY A 46 6.25 -10.41 -10.19
N TYR A 47 5.53 -9.31 -9.95
CA TYR A 47 6.15 -8.04 -9.62
C TYR A 47 6.89 -8.08 -8.28
N ILE A 48 6.28 -8.64 -7.23
CA ILE A 48 6.91 -8.80 -5.91
C ILE A 48 8.17 -9.65 -6.01
N VAL A 49 8.11 -10.80 -6.70
CA VAL A 49 9.26 -11.67 -6.92
C VAL A 49 10.38 -10.94 -7.67
N LEU A 50 10.04 -10.21 -8.74
CA LEU A 50 11.03 -9.42 -9.48
C LEU A 50 11.68 -8.34 -8.61
N GLN A 51 10.93 -7.70 -7.73
CA GLN A 51 11.48 -6.71 -6.81
C GLN A 51 12.40 -7.37 -5.76
N LEU A 52 12.03 -8.54 -5.25
CA LEU A 52 12.86 -9.33 -4.34
C LEU A 52 14.18 -9.78 -5.00
N LEU A 53 14.11 -10.22 -6.26
CA LEU A 53 15.30 -10.63 -7.02
C LEU A 53 16.24 -9.46 -7.36
N LYS A 54 15.72 -8.25 -7.44
CA LYS A 54 16.52 -7.02 -7.67
C LYS A 54 17.22 -6.51 -6.40
N LEU A 55 16.93 -7.07 -5.22
CA LEU A 55 17.60 -6.71 -3.98
C LEU A 55 19.06 -7.21 -3.99
N SER A 56 19.96 -6.35 -3.52
CA SER A 56 21.33 -6.74 -3.21
C SER A 56 21.39 -7.68 -2.00
N THR A 57 22.42 -8.52 -1.92
CA THR A 57 22.61 -9.47 -0.79
C THR A 57 22.64 -8.75 0.56
N GLN A 58 23.18 -7.54 0.63
CA GLN A 58 23.22 -6.73 1.86
C GLN A 58 21.84 -6.16 2.23
N GLU A 59 21.06 -5.68 1.24
CA GLU A 59 19.70 -5.18 1.42
C GLU A 59 18.75 -6.30 1.85
N SER A 60 18.95 -7.52 1.34
CA SER A 60 18.16 -8.70 1.71
C SER A 60 18.39 -9.17 3.14
N LEU A 61 19.56 -8.88 3.74
CA LEU A 61 19.91 -9.26 5.11
C LEU A 61 19.38 -8.27 6.17
N GLN A 62 19.18 -7.01 5.81
CA GLN A 62 18.68 -5.98 6.75
C GLN A 62 17.17 -6.01 6.87
N ASP A 63 16.44 -5.56 5.86
CA ASP A 63 14.96 -5.46 5.87
C ASP A 63 14.42 -5.58 4.44
N PRO A 64 14.24 -6.82 3.90
CA PRO A 64 13.87 -7.01 2.51
C PRO A 64 12.54 -6.32 2.14
N ILE A 65 11.57 -6.29 3.06
CA ILE A 65 10.26 -5.67 2.83
C ILE A 65 10.39 -4.15 2.71
N TYR A 66 11.23 -3.53 3.54
CA TYR A 66 11.50 -2.09 3.47
C TYR A 66 12.04 -1.70 2.09
N PHE A 67 13.06 -2.40 1.59
CA PHE A 67 13.67 -2.10 0.29
C PHE A 67 12.75 -2.44 -0.89
N VAL A 68 11.89 -3.45 -0.76
CA VAL A 68 10.85 -3.74 -1.75
C VAL A 68 9.82 -2.62 -1.81
N LEU A 69 9.45 -2.00 -0.70
CA LEU A 69 8.47 -0.91 -0.65
C LEU A 69 9.08 0.43 -1.06
N LEU A 70 10.38 0.65 -0.78
CA LEU A 70 11.06 1.93 -1.01
C LEU A 70 11.29 2.21 -2.50
N ARG A 71 11.03 3.44 -2.92
CA ARG A 71 11.41 3.93 -4.24
C ARG A 71 12.90 4.34 -4.24
N ARG A 72 13.68 3.83 -5.17
CA ARG A 72 15.15 4.04 -5.28
C ARG A 72 15.58 5.48 -5.64
N GLN A 73 14.69 6.36 -6.02
CA GLN A 73 15.02 7.76 -6.38
C GLN A 73 14.28 8.77 -5.50
N LYS A 74 15.03 9.65 -4.81
CA LYS A 74 14.50 10.86 -4.18
C LYS A 74 14.03 11.84 -5.26
N LYS A 75 12.73 11.92 -5.51
CA LYS A 75 12.14 13.04 -6.22
C LYS A 75 11.85 14.13 -5.20
N THR A 76 12.46 15.30 -5.36
CA THR A 76 12.17 16.46 -4.52
C THR A 76 10.77 16.95 -4.88
N GLU A 77 9.77 16.57 -4.10
CA GLU A 77 8.40 17.03 -4.27
C GLU A 77 8.24 18.38 -3.57
N THR A 78 7.58 19.31 -4.23
CA THR A 78 7.25 20.62 -3.66
C THR A 78 6.20 20.43 -2.56
N GLU A 79 6.29 21.19 -1.46
CA GLU A 79 5.40 21.07 -0.28
C GLU A 79 3.92 21.17 -0.65
N GLN A 80 3.56 21.98 -1.63
CA GLN A 80 2.19 22.12 -2.12
C GLN A 80 1.71 20.88 -2.85
N GLN A 81 2.60 20.19 -3.59
CA GLN A 81 2.30 18.95 -4.29
C GLN A 81 2.09 17.80 -3.29
N ARG A 82 2.82 17.78 -2.18
CA ARG A 82 2.64 16.81 -1.10
C ARG A 82 1.27 16.94 -0.43
N LYS A 83 0.85 18.14 -0.07
CA LYS A 83 -0.47 18.40 0.56
C LYS A 83 -1.63 18.00 -0.36
N CYS A 84 -1.54 18.33 -1.65
CA CYS A 84 -2.57 17.97 -2.63
C CYS A 84 -2.65 16.44 -2.82
N SER A 85 -1.51 15.76 -2.90
CA SER A 85 -1.43 14.30 -3.05
C SER A 85 -2.01 13.57 -1.83
N LEU A 86 -1.72 14.03 -0.61
CA LEU A 86 -2.25 13.45 0.62
C LEU A 86 -3.78 13.61 0.71
N LEU A 87 -4.29 14.80 0.42
CA LEU A 87 -5.73 15.07 0.44
C LEU A 87 -6.48 14.21 -0.59
N THR A 88 -5.93 14.12 -1.81
CA THR A 88 -6.49 13.28 -2.87
C THR A 88 -6.51 11.81 -2.47
N ALA A 89 -5.44 11.29 -1.87
CA ALA A 89 -5.38 9.92 -1.39
C ALA A 89 -6.40 9.64 -0.28
N ARG A 90 -6.60 10.58 0.66
CA ARG A 90 -7.63 10.49 1.71
C ARG A 90 -9.04 10.41 1.13
N ILE A 91 -9.38 11.34 0.25
CA ILE A 91 -10.70 11.39 -0.40
C ILE A 91 -10.93 10.11 -1.20
N LEU A 92 -9.95 9.70 -2.00
CA LEU A 92 -10.06 8.53 -2.86
C LEU A 92 -10.27 7.24 -2.05
N SER A 93 -9.51 7.03 -0.97
CA SER A 93 -9.68 5.85 -0.12
C SER A 93 -11.04 5.82 0.59
N LEU A 94 -11.55 6.98 1.03
CA LEU A 94 -12.89 7.09 1.61
C LEU A 94 -13.99 6.80 0.59
N VAL A 95 -13.91 7.37 -0.61
CA VAL A 95 -14.89 7.14 -1.69
C VAL A 95 -14.93 5.66 -2.08
N LEU A 96 -13.77 5.03 -2.29
CA LEU A 96 -13.70 3.60 -2.61
C LEU A 96 -14.23 2.72 -1.47
N GLY A 97 -13.91 3.06 -0.22
CA GLY A 97 -14.45 2.36 0.95
C GLY A 97 -15.98 2.49 1.06
N CYS A 98 -16.54 3.69 0.89
CA CYS A 98 -17.99 3.91 0.90
C CYS A 98 -18.67 3.17 -0.25
N LEU A 99 -18.09 3.18 -1.46
CA LEU A 99 -18.59 2.44 -2.60
C LEU A 99 -18.66 0.94 -2.29
N MET A 100 -17.61 0.39 -1.69
CA MET A 100 -17.57 -1.05 -1.36
C MET A 100 -18.58 -1.41 -0.27
N VAL A 101 -18.68 -0.61 0.80
CA VAL A 101 -19.67 -0.82 1.87
C VAL A 101 -21.11 -0.75 1.29
N GLY A 102 -21.39 0.23 0.44
CA GLY A 102 -22.68 0.34 -0.26
C GLY A 102 -22.98 -0.88 -1.12
N THR A 103 -21.98 -1.38 -1.86
CA THR A 103 -22.11 -2.59 -2.68
C THR A 103 -22.36 -3.83 -1.83
N LEU A 104 -21.68 -3.98 -0.69
CA LEU A 104 -21.90 -5.10 0.24
C LEU A 104 -23.32 -5.07 0.82
N ILE A 105 -23.78 -3.90 1.30
CA ILE A 105 -25.13 -3.75 1.84
C ILE A 105 -26.16 -4.08 0.76
N TYR A 106 -26.01 -3.53 -0.45
CA TYR A 106 -26.91 -3.80 -1.57
C TYR A 106 -26.96 -5.29 -1.90
N THR A 107 -25.82 -5.97 -1.97
CA THR A 107 -25.74 -7.39 -2.31
C THR A 107 -26.38 -8.26 -1.21
N ILE A 108 -26.16 -7.95 0.07
CA ILE A 108 -26.76 -8.68 1.19
C ILE A 108 -28.30 -8.53 1.17
N VAL A 109 -28.80 -7.35 0.87
CA VAL A 109 -30.24 -7.07 0.85
C VAL A 109 -30.92 -7.73 -0.35
N THR A 110 -30.27 -7.74 -1.53
CA THR A 110 -30.87 -8.27 -2.77
C THR A 110 -30.66 -9.76 -2.96
N ASP A 111 -29.45 -10.26 -2.74
CA ASP A 111 -29.06 -11.64 -3.03
C ASP A 111 -28.99 -12.54 -1.79
N GLY A 112 -29.04 -11.94 -0.58
CA GLY A 112 -28.95 -12.65 0.69
C GLY A 112 -27.53 -13.09 1.05
N SER A 113 -27.41 -14.27 1.69
CA SER A 113 -26.12 -14.73 2.22
C SER A 113 -25.11 -15.05 1.11
N PRO A 114 -23.85 -14.59 1.22
CA PRO A 114 -22.77 -14.84 0.25
C PRO A 114 -22.31 -16.33 0.21
N PHE A 115 -22.73 -17.13 1.21
CA PHE A 115 -22.29 -18.53 1.35
C PHE A 115 -23.22 -19.55 0.63
N ARG A 116 -23.97 -19.14 -0.37
CA ARG A 116 -24.82 -20.05 -1.16
C ARG A 116 -23.98 -20.88 -2.13
N ARG A 117 -24.12 -22.19 -2.08
CA ARG A 117 -23.38 -23.15 -2.94
C ARG A 117 -23.67 -22.96 -4.44
N ASP A 118 -24.84 -22.47 -4.77
CA ASP A 118 -25.27 -22.22 -6.16
C ASP A 118 -24.47 -21.12 -6.87
N LEU A 119 -23.71 -20.29 -6.10
CA LEU A 119 -22.86 -19.23 -6.63
C LEU A 119 -21.46 -19.72 -7.02
N LEU A 120 -21.03 -20.91 -6.59
CA LEU A 120 -19.70 -21.45 -6.82
C LEU A 120 -19.55 -22.03 -8.23
N THR A 121 -19.61 -21.18 -9.24
CA THR A 121 -19.18 -21.57 -10.59
C THR A 121 -17.66 -21.60 -10.70
N PRO A 122 -17.07 -22.35 -11.67
CA PRO A 122 -15.62 -22.37 -11.87
C PRO A 122 -15.00 -20.99 -12.03
N TRP A 123 -15.67 -20.06 -12.69
CA TRP A 123 -15.23 -18.66 -12.83
C TRP A 123 -15.21 -17.91 -11.51
N VAL A 124 -16.23 -18.06 -10.67
CA VAL A 124 -16.27 -17.43 -9.35
C VAL A 124 -15.18 -17.99 -8.47
N SER A 125 -14.94 -19.29 -8.51
CA SER A 125 -13.86 -19.94 -7.75
C SER A 125 -12.49 -19.42 -8.17
N ALA A 126 -12.25 -19.26 -9.47
CA ALA A 126 -10.99 -18.69 -9.99
C ALA A 126 -10.80 -17.25 -9.55
N THR A 127 -11.84 -16.41 -9.66
CA THR A 127 -11.78 -14.99 -9.20
C THR A 127 -11.58 -14.90 -7.69
N LEU A 128 -12.16 -15.82 -6.92
CA LEU A 128 -11.98 -15.87 -5.47
C LEU A 128 -10.54 -16.20 -5.08
N ILE A 129 -9.93 -17.17 -5.77
CA ILE A 129 -8.52 -17.52 -5.55
C ILE A 129 -7.62 -16.32 -5.88
N ASP A 130 -7.85 -15.68 -7.04
CA ASP A 130 -7.10 -14.50 -7.47
C ASP A 130 -7.23 -13.34 -6.46
N PHE A 131 -8.44 -13.12 -5.95
CA PHE A 131 -8.72 -12.16 -4.89
C PHE A 131 -7.93 -12.47 -3.61
N TYR A 132 -7.98 -13.72 -3.11
CA TYR A 132 -7.29 -14.07 -1.86
C TYR A 132 -5.78 -14.02 -1.97
N VAL A 133 -5.19 -14.24 -3.13
CA VAL A 133 -3.75 -14.02 -3.34
C VAL A 133 -3.39 -12.54 -3.10
N ASN A 134 -4.19 -11.61 -3.60
CA ASN A 134 -4.01 -10.17 -3.33
C ASN A 134 -4.23 -9.83 -1.85
N VAL A 135 -5.21 -10.46 -1.20
CA VAL A 135 -5.44 -10.33 0.26
C VAL A 135 -4.22 -10.79 1.05
N VAL A 136 -3.57 -11.89 0.66
CA VAL A 136 -2.33 -12.36 1.31
C VAL A 136 -1.21 -11.32 1.17
N ALA A 137 -1.00 -10.76 -0.01
CA ALA A 137 0.01 -9.72 -0.24
C ALA A 137 -0.23 -8.49 0.65
N LEU A 138 -1.48 -8.03 0.75
CA LEU A 138 -1.87 -6.92 1.63
C LEU A 138 -1.75 -7.28 3.12
N SER A 139 -2.06 -8.51 3.50
CA SER A 139 -1.92 -9.00 4.88
C SER A 139 -0.45 -9.01 5.33
N VAL A 140 0.48 -9.41 4.45
CA VAL A 140 1.91 -9.33 4.71
C VAL A 140 2.36 -7.87 4.92
N TRP A 141 1.85 -6.95 4.11
CA TRP A 141 2.12 -5.53 4.28
C TRP A 141 1.58 -4.99 5.61
N ILE A 142 0.34 -5.33 5.99
CA ILE A 142 -0.27 -4.93 7.28
C ILE A 142 0.55 -5.49 8.44
N ALA A 143 0.94 -6.77 8.40
CA ALA A 143 1.75 -7.40 9.42
C ALA A 143 3.13 -6.73 9.59
N TYR A 144 3.74 -6.31 8.47
CA TYR A 144 5.00 -5.57 8.49
C TYR A 144 4.85 -4.16 9.07
N LYS A 145 3.73 -3.49 8.77
CA LYS A 145 3.48 -2.11 9.17
C LYS A 145 3.14 -1.97 10.65
N GLU A 146 2.31 -2.87 11.17
CA GLU A 146 1.85 -2.84 12.56
C GLU A 146 2.94 -3.27 13.53
N SER A 147 3.15 -2.49 14.59
CA SER A 147 4.10 -2.83 15.65
C SER A 147 3.52 -3.80 16.67
N SER A 148 2.19 -3.86 16.80
CA SER A 148 1.48 -4.75 17.72
C SER A 148 0.91 -5.95 16.97
N TRP A 149 1.28 -7.16 17.41
CA TRP A 149 0.77 -8.42 16.86
C TRP A 149 -0.76 -8.51 16.90
N LEU A 150 -1.38 -8.04 17.99
CA LEU A 150 -2.84 -8.06 18.15
C LEU A 150 -3.54 -7.14 17.16
N SER A 151 -2.99 -5.94 16.93
CA SER A 151 -3.51 -5.00 15.93
C SER A 151 -3.39 -5.56 14.52
N ALA A 152 -2.23 -6.14 14.20
CA ALA A 152 -2.01 -6.80 12.91
C ALA A 152 -3.02 -7.94 12.68
N ALA A 153 -3.18 -8.84 13.65
CA ALA A 153 -4.12 -9.96 13.56
C ALA A 153 -5.57 -9.48 13.39
N PHE A 154 -5.97 -8.43 14.12
CA PHE A 154 -7.30 -7.83 14.00
C PHE A 154 -7.55 -7.28 12.60
N TRP A 155 -6.62 -6.48 12.05
CA TRP A 155 -6.76 -5.92 10.72
C TRP A 155 -6.73 -6.99 9.62
N ILE A 156 -5.86 -7.99 9.74
CA ILE A 156 -5.81 -9.12 8.80
C ILE A 156 -7.13 -9.89 8.79
N LEU A 157 -7.70 -10.16 9.97
CA LEU A 157 -9.01 -10.82 10.09
C LEU A 157 -10.11 -9.99 9.40
N LEU A 158 -10.13 -8.67 9.61
CA LEU A 158 -11.08 -7.78 8.95
C LEU A 158 -10.92 -7.78 7.42
N VAL A 159 -9.68 -7.79 6.91
CA VAL A 159 -9.44 -7.83 5.46
C VAL A 159 -9.88 -9.16 4.86
N ILE A 160 -9.69 -10.28 5.56
CA ILE A 160 -10.18 -11.59 5.12
C ILE A 160 -11.72 -11.64 5.10
N CYS A 161 -12.40 -11.01 6.10
CA CYS A 161 -13.86 -11.06 6.21
C CYS A 161 -14.59 -10.04 5.31
N PHE A 162 -14.07 -8.82 5.21
CA PHE A 162 -14.72 -7.68 4.55
C PHE A 162 -13.97 -7.17 3.31
N GLY A 163 -12.86 -7.82 2.93
CA GLY A 163 -12.13 -7.53 1.70
C GLY A 163 -11.64 -6.09 1.60
N SER A 164 -11.91 -5.47 0.47
CA SER A 164 -11.42 -4.12 0.15
C SER A 164 -12.05 -3.02 1.00
N ALA A 165 -13.23 -3.24 1.59
CA ALA A 165 -13.81 -2.27 2.53
C ALA A 165 -12.87 -2.04 3.73
N SER A 166 -12.36 -3.14 4.32
CA SER A 166 -11.40 -3.08 5.41
C SER A 166 -10.04 -2.54 4.96
N THR A 167 -9.59 -2.90 3.77
CA THR A 167 -8.35 -2.38 3.19
C THR A 167 -8.43 -0.86 3.02
N CYS A 168 -9.51 -0.34 2.46
CA CYS A 168 -9.73 1.10 2.31
C CYS A 168 -9.83 1.81 3.66
N ALA A 169 -10.53 1.23 4.64
CA ALA A 169 -10.62 1.77 5.98
C ALA A 169 -9.24 1.83 6.66
N TYR A 170 -8.43 0.78 6.54
CA TYR A 170 -7.08 0.75 7.06
C TYR A 170 -6.18 1.81 6.43
N ILE A 171 -6.18 1.91 5.09
CA ILE A 171 -5.41 2.92 4.36
C ILE A 171 -5.87 4.33 4.76
N ALA A 172 -7.18 4.56 4.86
CA ALA A 172 -7.73 5.85 5.28
C ALA A 172 -7.25 6.23 6.68
N LEU A 173 -7.35 5.33 7.67
CA LEU A 173 -6.86 5.55 9.02
C LEU A 173 -5.37 5.86 9.06
N GLN A 174 -4.55 5.14 8.29
CA GLN A 174 -3.12 5.40 8.20
C GLN A 174 -2.83 6.77 7.56
N LEU A 175 -3.60 7.16 6.55
CA LEU A 175 -3.50 8.48 5.93
C LEU A 175 -3.94 9.62 6.88
N PHE A 176 -4.95 9.39 7.72
CA PHE A 176 -5.37 10.38 8.73
C PHE A 176 -4.33 10.56 9.85
N ASN A 177 -3.61 9.50 10.20
CA ASN A 177 -2.52 9.54 11.17
C ASN A 177 -1.24 10.24 10.65
N LEU A 178 -1.15 10.49 9.34
CA LEU A 178 -0.08 11.29 8.76
C LEU A 178 -0.33 12.77 8.97
N SER A 179 0.72 13.54 9.31
CA SER A 179 0.68 14.99 9.31
C SER A 179 0.51 15.54 7.89
N SER A 180 -0.09 16.75 7.79
CA SER A 180 -0.26 17.42 6.48
C SER A 180 1.05 17.76 5.76
N GLN A 181 2.17 17.69 6.46
CA GLN A 181 3.51 17.93 5.92
C GLN A 181 4.24 16.64 5.51
N ASP A 182 3.74 15.47 5.99
CA ASP A 182 4.36 14.19 5.70
C ASP A 182 4.03 13.74 4.26
N PRO A 183 4.98 13.16 3.54
CA PRO A 183 4.73 12.61 2.21
C PRO A 183 3.90 11.32 2.29
N VAL A 184 3.01 11.12 1.30
CA VAL A 184 2.05 9.99 1.25
C VAL A 184 2.74 8.62 1.32
N TYR A 185 3.96 8.49 0.80
CA TYR A 185 4.68 7.22 0.81
C TYR A 185 5.01 6.70 2.22
N LEU A 186 5.01 7.58 3.25
CA LEU A 186 5.20 7.15 4.64
C LEU A 186 4.07 6.23 5.15
N VAL A 187 2.93 6.21 4.47
CA VAL A 187 1.88 5.21 4.74
C VAL A 187 2.38 3.78 4.53
N LEU A 188 3.34 3.57 3.64
CA LEU A 188 3.86 2.23 3.32
C LEU A 188 4.81 1.68 4.38
N PHE A 189 5.42 2.55 5.22
CA PHE A 189 6.48 2.15 6.15
C PHE A 189 5.97 1.95 7.57
N SER A 190 6.68 1.08 8.33
CA SER A 190 6.44 0.87 9.75
C SER A 190 6.77 2.12 10.56
N ILE A 191 6.04 2.32 11.67
CA ILE A 191 6.28 3.43 12.61
C ILE A 191 7.71 3.37 13.16
N ARG A 192 8.28 2.18 13.35
CA ARG A 192 9.64 1.99 13.83
C ARG A 192 10.67 2.54 12.84
N ASN A 193 10.56 2.20 11.56
CA ASN A 193 11.47 2.68 10.51
C ASN A 193 11.29 4.19 10.25
N ARG A 194 10.11 4.72 10.54
CA ARG A 194 9.82 6.17 10.49
C ARG A 194 10.57 6.94 11.56
N ALA A 195 10.66 6.40 12.78
CA ALA A 195 11.43 7.00 13.87
C ALA A 195 12.93 7.00 13.55
N GLU A 196 13.45 5.87 13.06
CA GLU A 196 14.87 5.71 12.72
C GLU A 196 15.32 6.67 11.62
N ASN A 197 14.54 6.83 10.55
CA ASN A 197 14.80 7.82 9.51
C ASN A 197 14.68 9.28 10.00
N GLY A 198 13.80 9.56 10.96
CA GLY A 198 13.69 10.87 11.58
C GLY A 198 14.94 11.25 12.39
N TYR A 199 15.55 10.30 13.09
CA TYR A 199 16.81 10.51 13.82
C TYR A 199 17.99 10.70 12.86
N GLU A 200 18.04 9.99 11.72
CA GLU A 200 19.09 10.18 10.71
C GLU A 200 19.03 11.55 10.03
N GLU A 201 17.83 12.03 9.67
CA GLU A 201 17.67 13.39 9.12
C GLU A 201 18.08 14.47 10.10
N THR A 202 17.73 14.32 11.38
CA THR A 202 18.09 15.29 12.42
C THR A 202 19.60 15.32 12.67
N SER A 203 20.25 14.18 12.74
CA SER A 203 21.70 14.09 12.96
C SER A 203 22.51 14.57 11.75
N GLN A 204 22.02 14.38 10.51
CA GLN A 204 22.66 14.94 9.31
C GLN A 204 22.51 16.46 9.24
N THR A 205 21.39 17.01 9.69
CA THR A 205 21.16 18.47 9.71
C THR A 205 22.04 19.14 10.78
N GLU A 206 22.18 18.54 11.95
CA GLU A 206 23.09 19.01 13.00
C GLU A 206 24.55 18.96 12.57
N SER A 207 25.00 17.87 11.98
CA SER A 207 26.38 17.73 11.50
C SER A 207 26.74 18.72 10.38
N THR A 208 25.77 19.02 9.51
CA THR A 208 25.93 20.01 8.43
C THR A 208 25.93 21.45 8.98
N GLY A 209 25.08 21.70 9.98
CA GLY A 209 25.02 23.00 10.68
C GLY A 209 26.32 23.31 11.45
N GLU A 210 26.85 22.34 12.20
CA GLU A 210 28.13 22.49 12.89
C GLU A 210 29.31 22.64 11.93
N GLY A 211 29.31 21.95 10.81
CA GLY A 211 30.35 22.09 9.77
C GLY A 211 30.36 23.49 9.12
N GLN A 212 29.18 24.09 8.92
CA GLN A 212 29.06 25.46 8.41
C GLN A 212 29.44 26.52 9.45
N LEU A 213 29.10 26.33 10.72
CA LEU A 213 29.50 27.19 11.81
C LEU A 213 31.01 27.21 12.03
N ARG A 214 31.65 26.01 11.96
CA ARG A 214 33.13 25.94 12.04
C ARG A 214 33.81 26.65 10.88
N LYS A 215 33.30 26.53 9.65
CA LYS A 215 33.86 27.27 8.50
C LYS A 215 33.72 28.77 8.61
N LYS A 216 32.70 29.30 9.29
CA LYS A 216 32.52 30.73 9.54
C LYS A 216 33.37 31.27 10.68
N LEU A 217 33.79 30.41 11.64
CA LEU A 217 34.59 30.80 12.79
C LEU A 217 36.10 30.74 12.54
N TYR A 218 36.57 29.96 11.59
CA TYR A 218 37.99 29.72 11.32
C TYR A 218 38.42 30.06 9.87
N GLY A 219 37.56 30.65 9.05
CA GLY A 219 37.86 31.24 7.73
C GLY A 219 37.65 32.72 7.77
#